data_a0516b3873b3d8e467f9fce9992de662
#
_entry.id   a0516b3873b3d8e467f9fce9992de662
#
_cell.length_a   1.000
_cell.length_b   1.000
_cell.length_c   1.000
_cell.angle_alpha   90.00
_cell.angle_beta   90.00
_cell.angle_gamma   90.00
#
_symmetry.space_group_name_H-M   'P 1'
#
loop_
_entity.id
_entity.type
_entity.pdbx_description
1 polymer ?
#
loop_
_entity_poly.entity_id
_entity_poly.type
_entity_poly.pdbx_seq_one_letter_code
_entity_poly.pdbx_strand_id
1 'polypeptide(L)'
;PKSGHNLEALRGMASTGSPLSAEGYDFVYSEIKDDLHLASISGGTDIVSCFVLGVPTLPVYRGEIQAPGLGMDVQVWNEEGKPALQEQGELVCAQSFPSRPVFFWKDEGGQKYYSAYYENFENVWAHGDFAEITKHGGVVIYGRSDAVLNPGGVRIGTAEIYRQVDKVDAVLESIVIGQEWDNDVRVVLFVKMREGRELTDDVIKEIKSTIRTECTPRHVPAKILEVADIPRTKSGKIVEISVRDVVHGRNIKNKESLANAEALEFFKNREELLSI
;
A
#
# COMPACT_ATOMS: atom_id res chain seq x y z
N PRO A 1 17.37 -3.13 -19.44
CA PRO A 1 18.51 -2.34 -18.95
C PRO A 1 19.82 -3.10 -19.02
N LYS A 2 19.89 -4.43 -18.70
CA LYS A 2 21.10 -5.26 -18.83
C LYS A 2 21.79 -5.14 -20.19
N SER A 3 21.02 -5.07 -21.25
CA SER A 3 21.55 -5.18 -22.64
C SER A 3 22.09 -3.88 -23.23
N GLY A 4 21.96 -2.75 -22.54
CA GLY A 4 22.35 -1.45 -23.11
C GLY A 4 23.21 -0.57 -22.22
N HIS A 5 23.53 -1.01 -21.00
CA HIS A 5 24.21 -0.18 -20.01
C HIS A 5 25.27 -0.97 -19.24
N ASN A 6 26.41 -0.31 -18.92
CA ASN A 6 27.35 -0.86 -17.97
C ASN A 6 26.88 -0.62 -16.54
N LEU A 7 26.46 -1.69 -15.85
CA LEU A 7 25.95 -1.66 -14.47
C LEU A 7 26.95 -2.27 -13.46
N GLU A 8 28.22 -2.46 -13.83
CA GLU A 8 29.22 -3.07 -12.95
C GLU A 8 29.36 -2.36 -11.61
N ALA A 9 29.32 -1.02 -11.61
CA ALA A 9 29.41 -0.20 -10.39
C ALA A 9 28.16 -0.17 -9.54
N LEU A 10 27.00 -0.64 -10.05
CA LEU A 10 25.76 -0.68 -9.30
C LEU A 10 25.80 -1.80 -8.25
N ARG A 11 25.75 -1.44 -6.97
CA ARG A 11 25.84 -2.39 -5.84
C ARG A 11 24.55 -2.54 -5.07
N GLY A 12 23.67 -1.56 -5.11
CA GLY A 12 22.41 -1.57 -4.38
C GLY A 12 21.35 -0.75 -5.07
N MET A 13 20.11 -1.12 -4.83
CA MET A 13 18.92 -0.41 -5.28
C MET A 13 17.92 -0.37 -4.14
N ALA A 14 17.32 0.79 -3.89
CA ALA A 14 16.23 0.92 -2.93
C ALA A 14 14.89 1.10 -3.65
N SER A 15 13.85 0.49 -3.09
CA SER A 15 12.47 0.66 -3.54
C SER A 15 11.59 1.11 -2.38
N THR A 16 10.78 2.15 -2.60
CA THR A 16 9.86 2.71 -1.60
C THR A 16 8.68 3.41 -2.26
N GLY A 17 7.74 3.89 -1.43
CA GLY A 17 6.56 4.65 -1.88
C GLY A 17 5.31 3.81 -2.05
N SER A 18 5.47 2.56 -2.44
CA SER A 18 4.45 1.51 -2.44
C SER A 18 5.10 0.16 -2.13
N PRO A 19 4.34 -0.85 -1.68
CA PRO A 19 4.88 -2.20 -1.51
C PRO A 19 5.43 -2.74 -2.84
N LEU A 20 6.69 -3.19 -2.83
CA LEU A 20 7.29 -3.82 -4.01
C LEU A 20 6.72 -5.22 -4.18
N SER A 21 6.10 -5.48 -5.33
CA SER A 21 5.56 -6.81 -5.63
C SER A 21 6.66 -7.85 -5.80
N ALA A 22 6.33 -9.12 -5.63
CA ALA A 22 7.24 -10.22 -5.83
C ALA A 22 7.81 -10.24 -7.27
N GLU A 23 6.98 -9.89 -8.25
CA GLU A 23 7.37 -9.74 -9.67
C GLU A 23 8.36 -8.58 -9.87
N GLY A 24 8.28 -7.53 -9.05
CA GLY A 24 9.25 -6.44 -9.02
C GLY A 24 10.65 -6.92 -8.61
N TYR A 25 10.74 -7.84 -7.63
CA TYR A 25 12.01 -8.49 -7.28
C TYR A 25 12.55 -9.32 -8.46
N ASP A 26 11.70 -10.13 -9.08
CA ASP A 26 12.07 -10.95 -10.24
C ASP A 26 12.60 -10.08 -11.38
N PHE A 27 11.90 -8.97 -11.69
CA PHE A 27 12.33 -8.01 -12.70
C PHE A 27 13.72 -7.42 -12.41
N VAL A 28 13.97 -7.01 -11.18
CA VAL A 28 15.27 -6.42 -10.82
C VAL A 28 16.40 -7.42 -11.02
N TYR A 29 16.24 -8.65 -10.56
CA TYR A 29 17.28 -9.68 -10.65
C TYR A 29 17.44 -10.27 -12.06
N SER A 30 16.35 -10.36 -12.84
CA SER A 30 16.43 -10.83 -14.22
C SER A 30 16.91 -9.75 -15.20
N GLU A 31 16.35 -8.52 -15.10
CA GLU A 31 16.49 -7.51 -16.13
C GLU A 31 17.47 -6.37 -15.78
N ILE A 32 17.81 -6.18 -14.51
CA ILE A 32 18.73 -5.11 -14.10
C ILE A 32 20.08 -5.69 -13.73
N LYS A 33 20.17 -6.44 -12.65
CA LYS A 33 21.42 -7.07 -12.21
C LYS A 33 21.14 -8.17 -11.18
N ASP A 34 21.76 -9.35 -11.36
CA ASP A 34 21.63 -10.50 -10.48
C ASP A 34 22.50 -10.41 -9.21
N ASP A 35 23.63 -9.69 -9.27
CA ASP A 35 24.51 -9.39 -8.14
C ASP A 35 24.23 -7.97 -7.61
N LEU A 36 23.11 -7.80 -6.91
CA LEU A 36 22.64 -6.51 -6.42
C LEU A 36 21.94 -6.67 -5.07
N HIS A 37 22.24 -5.78 -4.11
CA HIS A 37 21.43 -5.66 -2.91
C HIS A 37 20.15 -4.87 -3.19
N LEU A 38 19.01 -5.54 -3.33
CA LEU A 38 17.70 -4.92 -3.47
C LEU A 38 17.09 -4.68 -2.08
N ALA A 39 17.06 -3.42 -1.67
CA ALA A 39 16.48 -2.97 -0.41
C ALA A 39 15.07 -2.37 -0.64
N SER A 40 14.02 -3.15 -0.44
CA SER A 40 12.70 -2.55 -0.23
C SER A 40 12.65 -1.94 1.16
N ILE A 41 12.06 -0.75 1.30
CA ILE A 41 12.02 -0.01 2.56
C ILE A 41 10.64 0.57 2.81
N SER A 42 10.19 0.57 4.07
CA SER A 42 8.99 1.28 4.52
C SER A 42 9.28 2.09 5.78
N GLY A 43 8.76 3.31 5.79
CA GLY A 43 8.89 4.25 6.89
C GLY A 43 8.07 5.50 6.63
N GLY A 44 8.38 6.59 7.28
CA GLY A 44 7.61 7.82 7.18
C GLY A 44 8.45 9.07 7.05
N THR A 45 7.91 10.06 6.35
CA THR A 45 8.51 11.39 6.27
C THR A 45 8.70 12.00 7.66
N ASP A 46 7.73 11.81 8.54
CA ASP A 46 7.73 12.40 9.88
C ASP A 46 8.86 11.87 10.77
N ILE A 47 9.24 10.60 10.58
CA ILE A 47 10.34 10.00 11.35
C ILE A 47 11.71 10.16 10.68
N VAL A 48 11.77 10.69 9.46
CA VAL A 48 13.00 10.82 8.65
C VAL A 48 13.83 9.52 8.66
N SER A 49 13.16 8.38 8.65
CA SER A 49 13.75 7.05 8.76
C SER A 49 12.84 5.97 8.19
N CYS A 50 13.30 4.72 8.27
CA CYS A 50 12.53 3.53 7.91
C CYS A 50 12.32 2.67 9.14
N PHE A 51 11.10 2.18 9.35
CA PHE A 51 10.83 1.15 10.36
C PHE A 51 11.34 -0.22 9.91
N VAL A 52 11.24 -0.49 8.61
CA VAL A 52 11.71 -1.73 8.00
C VAL A 52 12.53 -1.41 6.75
N LEU A 53 13.64 -2.11 6.57
CA LEU A 53 14.64 -1.73 5.58
C LEU A 53 15.53 -2.91 5.12
N GLY A 54 16.38 -2.63 4.13
CA GLY A 54 17.38 -3.56 3.64
C GLY A 54 18.58 -3.68 4.56
N VAL A 55 19.11 -4.89 4.70
CA VAL A 55 20.29 -5.21 5.51
C VAL A 55 21.29 -5.98 4.65
N PRO A 56 22.48 -5.40 4.32
CA PRO A 56 23.42 -6.01 3.38
C PRO A 56 23.97 -7.38 3.79
N THR A 57 23.86 -7.72 5.08
CA THR A 57 24.37 -9.00 5.63
C THR A 57 23.31 -10.10 5.72
N LEU A 58 22.06 -9.79 5.35
CA LEU A 58 20.95 -10.74 5.33
C LEU A 58 20.55 -11.10 3.89
N PRO A 59 19.99 -12.31 3.66
CA PRO A 59 19.46 -12.67 2.36
C PRO A 59 18.25 -11.79 2.01
N VAL A 60 18.06 -11.54 0.72
CA VAL A 60 16.86 -10.89 0.17
C VAL A 60 15.85 -11.99 -0.18
N TYR A 61 14.71 -12.01 0.50
CA TYR A 61 13.61 -12.89 0.15
C TYR A 61 12.63 -12.17 -0.76
N ARG A 62 12.16 -12.87 -1.77
CA ARG A 62 11.23 -12.38 -2.77
C ARG A 62 9.94 -11.87 -2.11
N GLY A 63 9.60 -10.60 -2.28
CA GLY A 63 8.38 -9.99 -1.73
C GLY A 63 8.46 -9.56 -0.26
N GLU A 64 9.62 -9.69 0.40
CA GLU A 64 9.82 -9.31 1.79
C GLU A 64 10.79 -8.12 1.92
N ILE A 65 10.53 -7.23 2.85
CA ILE A 65 11.52 -6.27 3.36
C ILE A 65 12.37 -7.02 4.39
N GLN A 66 13.70 -6.89 4.33
CA GLN A 66 14.61 -7.81 4.99
C GLN A 66 14.53 -7.82 6.52
N ALA A 67 14.40 -6.66 7.17
CA ALA A 67 14.39 -6.59 8.64
C ALA A 67 13.87 -5.27 9.21
N PRO A 68 13.50 -5.23 10.50
CA PRO A 68 13.34 -4.00 11.27
C PRO A 68 14.58 -3.13 11.29
N GLY A 69 14.39 -1.82 11.31
CA GLY A 69 15.46 -0.82 11.41
C GLY A 69 16.19 -0.88 12.75
N LEU A 70 17.51 -0.64 12.72
CA LEU A 70 18.30 -0.61 13.95
C LEU A 70 17.84 0.51 14.90
N GLY A 71 17.71 0.19 16.18
CA GLY A 71 17.27 1.12 17.21
C GLY A 71 15.75 1.34 17.25
N MET A 72 14.98 0.52 16.53
CA MET A 72 13.54 0.54 16.51
C MET A 72 12.98 -0.82 16.91
N ASP A 73 12.10 -0.83 17.92
CA ASP A 73 11.37 -2.03 18.36
C ASP A 73 10.12 -2.21 17.51
N VAL A 74 10.33 -2.63 16.26
CA VAL A 74 9.24 -2.82 15.29
C VAL A 74 8.55 -4.15 15.52
N GLN A 75 7.25 -4.10 15.68
CA GLN A 75 6.38 -5.26 15.86
C GLN A 75 5.16 -5.13 14.94
N VAL A 76 4.44 -6.25 14.78
CA VAL A 76 3.09 -6.27 14.21
C VAL A 76 2.15 -6.67 15.31
N TRP A 77 1.10 -5.89 15.54
CA TRP A 77 0.12 -6.13 16.59
C TRP A 77 -1.26 -6.43 16.02
N ASN A 78 -1.94 -7.39 16.62
CA ASN A 78 -3.33 -7.70 16.31
C ASN A 78 -4.29 -6.65 16.92
N GLU A 79 -5.59 -6.86 16.73
CA GLU A 79 -6.63 -5.94 17.23
C GLU A 79 -6.69 -5.85 18.75
N GLU A 80 -6.23 -6.90 19.47
CA GLU A 80 -6.14 -6.89 20.93
C GLU A 80 -4.88 -6.18 21.46
N GLY A 81 -4.07 -5.59 20.58
CA GLY A 81 -2.83 -4.91 20.96
C GLY A 81 -1.71 -5.86 21.42
N LYS A 82 -1.66 -7.07 20.85
CA LYS A 82 -0.66 -8.09 21.16
C LYS A 82 0.22 -8.37 19.96
N PRO A 83 1.54 -8.62 20.17
CA PRO A 83 2.44 -9.03 19.10
C PRO A 83 1.94 -10.28 18.37
N ALA A 84 1.93 -10.23 17.04
CA ALA A 84 1.57 -11.30 16.13
C ALA A 84 2.74 -11.64 15.21
N LEU A 85 2.98 -12.92 14.98
CA LEU A 85 4.00 -13.44 14.06
C LEU A 85 3.30 -14.31 13.02
N GLN A 86 3.65 -14.14 11.74
CA GLN A 86 3.02 -14.86 10.63
C GLN A 86 1.48 -14.61 10.58
N GLU A 87 1.07 -13.44 11.04
CA GLU A 87 -0.31 -12.96 11.04
C GLU A 87 -0.30 -11.47 10.69
N GLN A 88 -1.30 -11.03 9.94
CA GLN A 88 -1.45 -9.64 9.53
C GLN A 88 -1.95 -8.78 10.70
N GLY A 89 -1.41 -7.58 10.82
CA GLY A 89 -1.79 -6.62 11.85
C GLY A 89 -1.23 -5.23 11.61
N GLU A 90 -1.33 -4.38 12.61
CA GLU A 90 -0.80 -3.01 12.60
C GLU A 90 0.71 -3.01 12.83
N LEU A 91 1.46 -2.32 11.96
CA LEU A 91 2.89 -2.06 12.17
C LEU A 91 3.05 -1.02 13.28
N VAL A 92 3.73 -1.42 14.34
CA VAL A 92 3.98 -0.55 15.49
C VAL A 92 5.47 -0.45 15.81
N CYS A 93 5.86 0.64 16.46
CA CYS A 93 7.14 0.73 17.17
C CYS A 93 6.85 0.78 18.67
N ALA A 94 7.15 -0.32 19.36
CA ALA A 94 6.72 -0.53 20.75
C ALA A 94 7.56 0.23 21.77
N GLN A 95 8.74 0.73 21.39
CA GLN A 95 9.64 1.52 22.23
C GLN A 95 9.93 2.88 21.61
N SER A 96 10.43 3.80 22.41
CA SER A 96 10.91 5.09 21.91
C SER A 96 12.08 4.91 20.96
N PHE A 97 12.13 5.71 19.90
CA PHE A 97 13.18 5.65 18.88
C PHE A 97 13.78 7.04 18.61
N PRO A 98 15.02 7.12 18.10
CA PRO A 98 15.79 8.37 18.04
C PRO A 98 15.19 9.47 17.17
N SER A 99 14.55 9.09 16.05
CA SER A 99 14.02 10.04 15.04
C SER A 99 12.53 10.35 15.20
N ARG A 100 11.96 10.05 16.37
CA ARG A 100 10.57 10.39 16.67
C ARG A 100 10.38 11.91 16.64
N PRO A 101 9.37 12.45 15.93
CA PRO A 101 9.02 13.87 15.97
C PRO A 101 8.78 14.35 17.40
N VAL A 102 9.21 15.56 17.70
CA VAL A 102 9.01 16.16 19.03
C VAL A 102 7.60 16.73 19.16
N PHE A 103 7.07 17.31 18.09
CA PHE A 103 5.71 17.87 18.00
C PHE A 103 5.35 18.15 16.54
N PHE A 104 4.09 18.42 16.26
CA PHE A 104 3.64 18.94 14.98
C PHE A 104 3.54 20.46 14.99
N TRP A 105 3.84 21.08 13.86
CA TRP A 105 3.70 22.52 13.69
C TRP A 105 2.21 22.93 13.84
N LYS A 106 1.94 24.00 14.62
CA LYS A 106 0.59 24.49 14.94
C LYS A 106 -0.32 23.40 15.57
N ASP A 107 0.23 22.62 16.48
CA ASP A 107 -0.48 21.62 17.26
C ASP A 107 -0.31 21.92 18.75
N GLU A 108 -0.94 23.01 19.18
CA GLU A 108 -0.96 23.43 20.59
C GLU A 108 -1.66 22.36 21.43
N GLY A 109 -0.94 21.78 22.37
CA GLY A 109 -1.43 20.64 23.19
C GLY A 109 -1.20 19.26 22.60
N GLY A 110 -0.62 19.13 21.38
CA GLY A 110 -0.18 17.85 20.82
C GLY A 110 -1.29 16.89 20.37
N GLN A 111 -2.52 17.39 20.22
CA GLN A 111 -3.67 16.53 19.90
C GLN A 111 -3.57 15.88 18.52
N LYS A 112 -3.10 16.61 17.51
CA LYS A 112 -2.93 16.07 16.16
C LYS A 112 -1.84 14.99 16.12
N TYR A 113 -0.75 15.26 16.84
CA TYR A 113 0.36 14.32 16.98
C TYR A 113 -0.07 13.03 17.69
N TYR A 114 -0.81 13.18 18.80
CA TYR A 114 -1.37 12.05 19.54
C TYR A 114 -2.32 11.21 18.66
N SER A 115 -3.30 11.85 18.02
CA SER A 115 -4.26 11.15 17.17
C SER A 115 -3.62 10.48 15.95
N ALA A 116 -2.51 11.04 15.46
CA ALA A 116 -1.82 10.45 14.31
C ALA A 116 -1.14 9.12 14.63
N TYR A 117 -0.63 8.94 15.85
CA TYR A 117 0.28 7.83 16.16
C TYR A 117 0.00 7.04 17.44
N TYR A 118 -0.78 7.59 18.39
CA TYR A 118 -0.96 7.00 19.72
C TYR A 118 -2.42 6.73 20.10
N GLU A 119 -3.37 7.07 19.23
CA GLU A 119 -4.79 6.88 19.52
C GLU A 119 -5.19 5.41 19.54
N ASN A 120 -4.58 4.60 18.68
CA ASN A 120 -4.91 3.17 18.56
C ASN A 120 -4.33 2.34 19.71
N PHE A 121 -3.11 2.65 20.15
CA PHE A 121 -2.43 1.91 21.23
C PHE A 121 -1.75 2.90 22.16
N GLU A 122 -2.14 2.88 23.43
CA GLU A 122 -1.60 3.83 24.42
C GLU A 122 -0.07 3.69 24.55
N ASN A 123 0.64 4.82 24.38
CA ASN A 123 2.10 4.92 24.44
C ASN A 123 2.89 4.12 23.39
N VAL A 124 2.22 3.57 22.37
CA VAL A 124 2.85 2.83 21.28
C VAL A 124 2.61 3.53 19.96
N TRP A 125 3.68 3.74 19.19
CA TRP A 125 3.60 4.34 17.87
C TRP A 125 2.95 3.37 16.87
N ALA A 126 1.72 3.65 16.46
CA ALA A 126 1.05 2.97 15.37
C ALA A 126 1.36 3.69 14.06
N HIS A 127 2.04 3.00 13.11
CA HIS A 127 2.52 3.66 11.90
C HIS A 127 1.42 3.87 10.84
N GLY A 128 0.35 3.10 10.95
CA GLY A 128 -0.74 3.12 9.98
C GLY A 128 -0.44 2.29 8.74
N ASP A 129 0.44 1.31 8.84
CA ASP A 129 0.71 0.30 7.83
C ASP A 129 0.20 -1.07 8.30
N PHE A 130 -0.51 -1.78 7.42
CA PHE A 130 -0.96 -3.15 7.65
C PHE A 130 0.10 -4.11 7.15
N ALA A 131 0.65 -4.94 8.04
CA ALA A 131 1.87 -5.70 7.80
C ALA A 131 1.85 -7.09 8.43
N GLU A 132 2.83 -7.91 8.10
CA GLU A 132 3.12 -9.20 8.69
C GLU A 132 4.62 -9.36 8.89
N ILE A 133 5.04 -9.91 10.02
CA ILE A 133 6.41 -10.40 10.21
C ILE A 133 6.45 -11.86 9.78
N THR A 134 7.28 -12.18 8.79
CA THR A 134 7.38 -13.51 8.20
C THR A 134 8.21 -14.47 9.08
N LYS A 135 8.18 -15.74 8.75
CA LYS A 135 9.03 -16.75 9.39
C LYS A 135 10.55 -16.50 9.24
N HIS A 136 10.95 -15.67 8.27
CA HIS A 136 12.35 -15.29 8.05
C HIS A 136 12.76 -14.07 8.88
N GLY A 137 11.82 -13.45 9.61
CA GLY A 137 12.01 -12.18 10.31
C GLY A 137 11.94 -10.95 9.39
N GLY A 138 11.64 -11.15 8.12
CA GLY A 138 11.32 -10.09 7.17
C GLY A 138 9.90 -9.55 7.37
N VAL A 139 9.56 -8.48 6.66
CA VAL A 139 8.26 -7.83 6.77
C VAL A 139 7.60 -7.69 5.40
N VAL A 140 6.33 -8.08 5.33
CA VAL A 140 5.48 -7.84 4.17
C VAL A 140 4.53 -6.70 4.51
N ILE A 141 4.47 -5.67 3.66
CA ILE A 141 3.50 -4.58 3.77
C ILE A 141 2.32 -4.87 2.84
N TYR A 142 1.12 -4.84 3.39
CA TYR A 142 -0.15 -5.08 2.67
C TYR A 142 -0.88 -3.79 2.30
N GLY A 143 -0.40 -2.65 2.73
CA GLY A 143 -0.95 -1.32 2.46
C GLY A 143 -1.12 -0.49 3.72
N ARG A 144 -1.88 0.60 3.61
CA ARG A 144 -2.22 1.46 4.74
C ARG A 144 -3.33 0.82 5.57
N SER A 145 -3.21 0.87 6.90
CA SER A 145 -4.23 0.33 7.82
C SER A 145 -5.58 1.05 7.69
N ASP A 146 -5.54 2.37 7.41
CA ASP A 146 -6.73 3.20 7.21
C ASP A 146 -7.39 3.00 5.83
N ALA A 147 -6.70 2.34 4.90
CA ALA A 147 -7.19 1.93 3.58
C ALA A 147 -7.53 0.43 3.47
N VAL A 148 -7.33 -0.34 4.55
CA VAL A 148 -7.69 -1.76 4.60
C VAL A 148 -9.18 -1.93 4.28
N LEU A 149 -9.46 -2.85 3.36
CA LEU A 149 -10.81 -3.24 2.99
C LEU A 149 -11.35 -4.22 4.03
N ASN A 150 -12.66 -4.18 4.28
CA ASN A 150 -13.26 -5.05 5.30
C ASN A 150 -14.59 -5.67 4.83
N PRO A 151 -14.63 -6.37 3.67
CA PRO A 151 -15.85 -6.98 3.18
C PRO A 151 -16.27 -8.18 4.04
N GLY A 152 -17.48 -8.13 4.59
CA GLY A 152 -18.00 -9.19 5.47
C GLY A 152 -17.13 -9.43 6.70
N GLY A 153 -16.48 -8.40 7.24
CA GLY A 153 -15.65 -8.49 8.44
C GLY A 153 -14.25 -9.07 8.23
N VAL A 154 -13.83 -9.33 6.98
CA VAL A 154 -12.48 -9.84 6.66
C VAL A 154 -11.58 -8.70 6.22
N ARG A 155 -10.47 -8.49 6.93
CA ARG A 155 -9.48 -7.46 6.57
C ARG A 155 -8.65 -7.91 5.37
N ILE A 156 -8.56 -7.03 4.36
CA ILE A 156 -7.85 -7.25 3.11
C ILE A 156 -6.97 -6.03 2.84
N GLY A 157 -5.67 -6.24 2.70
CA GLY A 157 -4.74 -5.19 2.31
C GLY A 157 -4.89 -4.84 0.83
N THR A 158 -4.88 -3.54 0.51
CA THR A 158 -5.03 -3.08 -0.88
C THR A 158 -3.95 -3.63 -1.80
N ALA A 159 -2.73 -3.81 -1.30
CA ALA A 159 -1.61 -4.38 -2.06
C ALA A 159 -1.85 -5.83 -2.49
N GLU A 160 -2.69 -6.60 -1.79
CA GLU A 160 -3.03 -7.96 -2.19
C GLU A 160 -3.78 -7.97 -3.53
N ILE A 161 -4.66 -6.99 -3.73
CA ILE A 161 -5.40 -6.83 -4.99
C ILE A 161 -4.50 -6.24 -6.07
N TYR A 162 -3.72 -5.20 -5.76
CA TYR A 162 -2.82 -4.58 -6.74
C TYR A 162 -1.86 -5.57 -7.38
N ARG A 163 -1.23 -6.45 -6.58
CA ARG A 163 -0.32 -7.50 -7.07
C ARG A 163 -0.97 -8.40 -8.13
N GLN A 164 -2.27 -8.61 -8.08
CA GLN A 164 -2.96 -9.44 -9.05
C GLN A 164 -3.37 -8.66 -10.29
N VAL A 165 -3.82 -7.43 -10.10
CA VAL A 165 -4.21 -6.52 -11.20
C VAL A 165 -3.01 -6.15 -12.06
N ASP A 166 -1.84 -5.97 -11.46
CA ASP A 166 -0.58 -5.66 -12.15
C ASP A 166 -0.14 -6.77 -13.13
N LYS A 167 -0.65 -8.00 -12.97
CA LYS A 167 -0.40 -9.13 -13.91
C LYS A 167 -1.24 -9.05 -15.19
N VAL A 168 -2.25 -8.18 -15.24
CA VAL A 168 -3.14 -8.03 -16.39
C VAL A 168 -2.57 -7.00 -17.34
N ASP A 169 -2.02 -7.43 -18.47
CA ASP A 169 -1.30 -6.59 -19.42
C ASP A 169 -2.09 -5.37 -19.93
N ALA A 170 -3.41 -5.46 -20.00
CA ALA A 170 -4.25 -4.37 -20.48
C ALA A 170 -4.32 -3.19 -19.49
N VAL A 171 -4.04 -3.43 -18.19
CA VAL A 171 -4.12 -2.41 -17.14
C VAL A 171 -2.78 -1.69 -17.00
N LEU A 172 -2.81 -0.36 -16.94
CA LEU A 172 -1.64 0.47 -16.68
C LEU A 172 -1.45 0.70 -15.19
N GLU A 173 -2.54 1.09 -14.51
CA GLU A 173 -2.56 1.43 -13.08
C GLU A 173 -3.93 1.09 -12.50
N SER A 174 -3.99 0.88 -11.18
CA SER A 174 -5.25 0.64 -10.48
C SER A 174 -5.31 1.30 -9.12
N ILE A 175 -6.53 1.53 -8.63
CA ILE A 175 -6.81 1.96 -7.26
C ILE A 175 -8.05 1.24 -6.76
N VAL A 176 -7.95 0.66 -5.55
CA VAL A 176 -9.04 -0.07 -4.91
C VAL A 176 -9.50 0.64 -3.64
N ILE A 177 -10.80 0.66 -3.43
CA ILE A 177 -11.41 1.23 -2.23
C ILE A 177 -12.48 0.31 -1.67
N GLY A 178 -12.75 0.44 -0.39
CA GLY A 178 -13.96 -0.09 0.24
C GLY A 178 -15.09 0.93 0.12
N GLN A 179 -16.15 0.60 -0.59
CA GLN A 179 -17.37 1.39 -0.61
C GLN A 179 -18.33 0.86 0.45
N GLU A 180 -18.84 1.75 1.32
CA GLU A 180 -19.95 1.45 2.23
C GLU A 180 -21.19 1.13 1.41
N TRP A 181 -21.73 -0.08 1.54
CA TRP A 181 -22.85 -0.57 0.75
C TRP A 181 -23.65 -1.62 1.52
N ASP A 182 -24.95 -1.41 1.63
CA ASP A 182 -25.89 -2.37 2.24
C ASP A 182 -25.47 -2.87 3.65
N ASN A 183 -25.10 -1.93 4.52
CA ASN A 183 -24.56 -2.16 5.88
C ASN A 183 -23.28 -2.99 5.96
N ASP A 184 -22.54 -3.10 4.86
CA ASP A 184 -21.25 -3.76 4.77
C ASP A 184 -20.29 -2.91 3.92
N VAL A 185 -19.16 -3.45 3.56
CA VAL A 185 -18.19 -2.86 2.64
C VAL A 185 -18.09 -3.73 1.39
N ARG A 186 -18.25 -3.13 0.21
CA ARG A 186 -17.91 -3.82 -1.03
C ARG A 186 -16.61 -3.31 -1.63
N VAL A 187 -15.86 -4.19 -2.22
CA VAL A 187 -14.60 -3.86 -2.91
C VAL A 187 -14.92 -3.25 -4.27
N VAL A 188 -14.41 -2.04 -4.51
CA VAL A 188 -14.51 -1.35 -5.79
C VAL A 188 -13.11 -1.09 -6.33
N LEU A 189 -12.84 -1.56 -7.54
CA LEU A 189 -11.59 -1.38 -8.25
C LEU A 189 -11.78 -0.40 -9.39
N PHE A 190 -10.96 0.63 -9.44
CA PHE A 190 -10.84 1.50 -10.61
C PHE A 190 -9.53 1.18 -11.33
N VAL A 191 -9.58 1.15 -12.65
CA VAL A 191 -8.43 0.85 -13.50
C VAL A 191 -8.21 1.94 -14.52
N LYS A 192 -6.94 2.29 -14.75
CA LYS A 192 -6.49 3.08 -15.87
C LYS A 192 -5.93 2.13 -16.91
N MET A 193 -6.50 2.15 -18.11
CA MET A 193 -6.09 1.24 -19.17
C MET A 193 -4.81 1.74 -19.87
N ARG A 194 -4.05 0.83 -20.46
CA ARG A 194 -2.92 1.19 -21.32
C ARG A 194 -3.45 1.84 -22.61
N GLU A 195 -2.63 2.67 -23.23
CA GLU A 195 -2.95 3.32 -24.50
C GLU A 195 -3.41 2.30 -25.56
N GLY A 196 -4.57 2.58 -26.17
CA GLY A 196 -5.19 1.70 -27.16
C GLY A 196 -5.86 0.44 -26.59
N ARG A 197 -6.02 0.35 -25.28
CA ARG A 197 -6.79 -0.71 -24.59
C ARG A 197 -8.02 -0.11 -23.93
N GLU A 198 -9.08 -0.91 -23.85
CA GLU A 198 -10.37 -0.56 -23.23
C GLU A 198 -10.74 -1.61 -22.18
N LEU A 199 -11.51 -1.22 -21.18
CA LEU A 199 -12.04 -2.12 -20.15
C LEU A 199 -13.22 -2.93 -20.69
N THR A 200 -12.92 -3.99 -21.42
CA THR A 200 -13.94 -4.92 -21.97
C THR A 200 -14.38 -5.93 -20.91
N ASP A 201 -15.52 -6.59 -21.18
CA ASP A 201 -16.00 -7.71 -20.34
C ASP A 201 -14.97 -8.82 -20.18
N ASP A 202 -14.13 -9.06 -21.18
CA ASP A 202 -13.10 -10.09 -21.12
C ASP A 202 -11.95 -9.68 -20.22
N VAL A 203 -11.54 -8.41 -20.23
CA VAL A 203 -10.55 -7.86 -19.29
C VAL A 203 -11.11 -7.90 -17.86
N ILE A 204 -12.38 -7.56 -17.65
CA ILE A 204 -13.04 -7.66 -16.34
C ILE A 204 -13.03 -9.10 -15.84
N LYS A 205 -13.33 -10.07 -16.69
CA LYS A 205 -13.27 -11.51 -16.35
C LYS A 205 -11.86 -11.96 -16.01
N GLU A 206 -10.86 -11.52 -16.78
CA GLU A 206 -9.45 -11.79 -16.51
C GLU A 206 -9.02 -11.27 -15.14
N ILE A 207 -9.29 -10.00 -14.83
CA ILE A 207 -9.00 -9.40 -13.52
C ILE A 207 -9.66 -10.20 -12.40
N LYS A 208 -10.97 -10.48 -12.51
CA LYS A 208 -11.71 -11.24 -11.49
C LYS A 208 -11.19 -12.66 -11.32
N SER A 209 -10.83 -13.31 -12.41
CA SER A 209 -10.29 -14.69 -12.40
C SER A 209 -8.92 -14.71 -11.73
N THR A 210 -8.02 -13.80 -12.11
CA THR A 210 -6.68 -13.70 -11.53
C THR A 210 -6.75 -13.47 -10.02
N ILE A 211 -7.55 -12.49 -9.57
CA ILE A 211 -7.73 -12.23 -8.14
C ILE A 211 -8.31 -13.45 -7.41
N ARG A 212 -9.32 -14.12 -7.99
CA ARG A 212 -9.95 -15.27 -7.36
C ARG A 212 -9.01 -16.45 -7.21
N THR A 213 -8.13 -16.67 -8.19
CA THR A 213 -7.20 -17.81 -8.21
C THR A 213 -6.04 -17.60 -7.23
N GLU A 214 -5.52 -16.36 -7.18
CA GLU A 214 -4.31 -16.05 -6.42
C GLU A 214 -4.59 -15.57 -4.98
N CYS A 215 -5.83 -15.16 -4.70
CA CYS A 215 -6.27 -14.72 -3.37
C CYS A 215 -7.50 -15.53 -2.92
N THR A 216 -8.54 -14.85 -2.44
CA THR A 216 -9.80 -15.47 -2.05
C THR A 216 -10.99 -14.85 -2.77
N PRO A 217 -12.16 -15.48 -2.80
CA PRO A 217 -13.37 -14.88 -3.36
C PRO A 217 -13.74 -13.51 -2.77
N ARG A 218 -13.33 -13.21 -1.54
CA ARG A 218 -13.61 -11.92 -0.86
C ARG A 218 -12.78 -10.76 -1.41
N HIS A 219 -11.64 -11.05 -2.03
CA HIS A 219 -10.80 -10.06 -2.71
C HIS A 219 -11.38 -9.61 -4.06
N VAL A 220 -12.27 -10.41 -4.65
CA VAL A 220 -12.81 -10.13 -5.98
C VAL A 220 -13.68 -8.88 -5.94
N PRO A 221 -13.35 -7.82 -6.73
CA PRO A 221 -14.14 -6.59 -6.71
C PRO A 221 -15.58 -6.83 -7.16
N ALA A 222 -16.53 -6.23 -6.43
CA ALA A 222 -17.94 -6.19 -6.83
C ALA A 222 -18.11 -5.34 -8.10
N LYS A 223 -17.37 -4.23 -8.16
CA LYS A 223 -17.36 -3.32 -9.31
C LYS A 223 -15.93 -3.12 -9.80
N ILE A 224 -15.74 -3.11 -11.13
CA ILE A 224 -14.50 -2.71 -11.81
C ILE A 224 -14.88 -1.65 -12.81
N LEU A 225 -14.26 -0.47 -12.70
CA LEU A 225 -14.61 0.72 -13.47
C LEU A 225 -13.37 1.35 -14.07
N GLU A 226 -13.46 1.83 -15.31
CA GLU A 226 -12.39 2.56 -15.95
C GLU A 226 -12.39 4.03 -15.51
N VAL A 227 -11.17 4.58 -15.35
CA VAL A 227 -10.92 6.00 -15.09
C VAL A 227 -9.79 6.50 -15.99
N ALA A 228 -9.86 7.78 -16.35
CA ALA A 228 -8.85 8.38 -17.21
C ALA A 228 -7.51 8.59 -16.50
N ASP A 229 -7.53 8.85 -15.19
CA ASP A 229 -6.32 9.02 -14.39
C ASP A 229 -6.55 8.67 -12.91
N ILE A 230 -5.46 8.35 -12.20
CA ILE A 230 -5.47 7.99 -10.78
C ILE A 230 -4.76 9.09 -9.99
N PRO A 231 -5.40 9.64 -8.91
CA PRO A 231 -4.82 10.70 -8.13
C PRO A 231 -3.62 10.22 -7.33
N ARG A 232 -2.58 11.06 -7.27
CA ARG A 232 -1.32 10.79 -6.57
C ARG A 232 -0.87 11.99 -5.78
N THR A 233 -0.15 11.74 -4.71
CA THR A 233 0.59 12.80 -4.01
C THR A 233 1.74 13.31 -4.87
N LYS A 234 2.29 14.48 -4.52
CA LYS A 234 3.51 15.04 -5.15
C LYS A 234 4.71 14.10 -5.07
N SER A 235 4.72 13.15 -4.13
CA SER A 235 5.72 12.09 -4.02
C SER A 235 5.38 10.81 -4.80
N GLY A 236 4.28 10.81 -5.58
CA GLY A 236 3.86 9.69 -6.43
C GLY A 236 3.04 8.60 -5.75
N LYS A 237 2.66 8.76 -4.48
CA LYS A 237 1.88 7.76 -3.74
C LYS A 237 0.40 7.82 -4.14
N ILE A 238 -0.23 6.66 -4.27
CA ILE A 238 -1.68 6.50 -4.46
C ILE A 238 -2.42 6.95 -3.19
N VAL A 239 -3.65 7.47 -3.35
CA VAL A 239 -4.43 8.11 -2.27
C VAL A 239 -5.82 7.49 -2.14
N GLU A 240 -5.87 6.22 -1.72
CA GLU A 240 -7.11 5.44 -1.59
C GLU A 240 -8.17 6.15 -0.73
N ILE A 241 -7.75 6.74 0.39
CA ILE A 241 -8.65 7.44 1.30
C ILE A 241 -9.33 8.63 0.60
N SER A 242 -8.56 9.42 -0.16
CA SER A 242 -9.12 10.56 -0.89
C SER A 242 -10.13 10.12 -1.95
N VAL A 243 -9.87 9.01 -2.64
CA VAL A 243 -10.82 8.44 -3.61
C VAL A 243 -12.05 7.89 -2.91
N ARG A 244 -11.88 7.16 -1.81
CA ARG A 244 -12.99 6.68 -0.99
C ARG A 244 -13.88 7.83 -0.52
N ASP A 245 -13.29 8.90 -0.02
CA ASP A 245 -14.02 10.07 0.47
C ASP A 245 -14.79 10.76 -0.67
N VAL A 246 -14.20 10.87 -1.86
CA VAL A 246 -14.88 11.39 -3.05
C VAL A 246 -16.09 10.55 -3.45
N VAL A 247 -15.93 9.23 -3.49
CA VAL A 247 -17.03 8.30 -3.83
C VAL A 247 -18.20 8.43 -2.84
N HIS A 248 -17.89 8.69 -1.57
CA HIS A 248 -18.92 8.89 -0.53
C HIS A 248 -19.40 10.34 -0.38
N GLY A 249 -18.95 11.27 -1.25
CA GLY A 249 -19.34 12.69 -1.17
C GLY A 249 -18.78 13.43 0.06
N ARG A 250 -17.72 12.91 0.66
CA ARG A 250 -17.04 13.51 1.83
C ARG A 250 -16.03 14.57 1.42
N ASN A 251 -15.71 15.47 2.34
CA ASN A 251 -14.67 16.49 2.11
C ASN A 251 -13.28 15.85 2.13
N ILE A 252 -12.49 16.17 1.11
CA ILE A 252 -11.11 15.71 1.00
C ILE A 252 -10.21 16.61 1.83
N LYS A 253 -9.44 15.99 2.72
CA LYS A 253 -8.39 16.66 3.49
C LYS A 253 -7.10 16.72 2.64
N ASN A 254 -6.31 17.80 2.80
CA ASN A 254 -4.98 17.95 2.18
C ASN A 254 -4.97 17.83 0.63
N LYS A 255 -5.97 18.35 -0.05
CA LYS A 255 -6.07 18.35 -1.52
C LYS A 255 -4.84 19.00 -2.19
N GLU A 256 -4.20 19.95 -1.52
CA GLU A 256 -2.98 20.64 -1.94
C GLU A 256 -1.72 19.74 -1.98
N SER A 257 -1.75 18.59 -1.32
CA SER A 257 -0.66 17.60 -1.36
C SER A 257 -0.65 16.75 -2.64
N LEU A 258 -1.74 16.80 -3.41
CA LEU A 258 -1.88 16.03 -4.63
C LEU A 258 -1.12 16.68 -5.79
N ALA A 259 -0.53 15.84 -6.65
CA ALA A 259 0.13 16.28 -7.88
C ALA A 259 -0.89 16.53 -9.00
N ASN A 260 -1.97 15.74 -9.03
CA ASN A 260 -3.04 15.76 -10.04
C ASN A 260 -4.42 15.71 -9.38
N ALA A 261 -4.74 16.72 -8.57
CA ALA A 261 -5.99 16.79 -7.81
C ALA A 261 -7.26 16.75 -8.69
N GLU A 262 -7.15 17.15 -9.95
CA GLU A 262 -8.20 17.06 -10.96
C GLU A 262 -8.62 15.61 -11.27
N ALA A 263 -7.72 14.65 -11.10
CA ALA A 263 -8.04 13.24 -11.30
C ALA A 263 -9.14 12.74 -10.35
N LEU A 264 -9.35 13.38 -9.21
CA LEU A 264 -10.44 13.06 -8.29
C LEU A 264 -11.84 13.26 -8.91
N GLU A 265 -11.96 14.10 -9.94
CA GLU A 265 -13.26 14.33 -10.61
C GLU A 265 -13.76 13.06 -11.33
N PHE A 266 -12.87 12.16 -11.76
CA PHE A 266 -13.25 10.90 -12.41
C PHE A 266 -13.96 9.90 -11.50
N PHE A 267 -13.92 10.12 -10.18
CA PHE A 267 -14.52 9.25 -9.18
C PHE A 267 -15.83 9.79 -8.60
N LYS A 268 -16.20 11.04 -8.94
CA LYS A 268 -17.42 11.67 -8.44
C LYS A 268 -18.66 11.18 -9.16
N ASN A 269 -19.74 11.05 -8.41
CA ASN A 269 -21.10 10.83 -8.94
C ASN A 269 -21.19 9.68 -9.96
N ARG A 270 -20.47 8.59 -9.71
CA ARG A 270 -20.45 7.40 -10.57
C ARG A 270 -21.76 6.63 -10.41
N GLU A 271 -22.64 6.69 -11.43
CA GLU A 271 -23.95 6.02 -11.41
C GLU A 271 -23.81 4.51 -11.24
N GLU A 272 -22.73 3.91 -11.77
CA GLU A 272 -22.42 2.48 -11.66
C GLU A 272 -22.24 2.03 -10.20
N LEU A 273 -21.93 2.97 -9.31
CA LEU A 273 -21.76 2.72 -7.87
C LEU A 273 -23.08 2.87 -7.07
N LEU A 274 -24.17 3.26 -7.70
CA LEU A 274 -25.49 3.39 -7.08
C LEU A 274 -26.36 2.11 -7.21
N SER A 275 -25.84 1.08 -7.88
CA SER A 275 -26.53 -0.19 -8.13
C SER A 275 -25.74 -1.39 -7.63
N ILE A 276 -26.41 -2.53 -7.49
CA ILE A 276 -25.81 -3.85 -7.18
C ILE A 276 -24.86 -4.28 -8.31
#